data_7ff368d87713bff43c3ff0149c857f1c
#
_entry.id   7ff368d87713bff43c3ff0149c857f1c
#
_cell.length_a   1.000
_cell.length_b   1.000
_cell.length_c   1.000
_cell.angle_alpha   90.00
_cell.angle_beta   90.00
_cell.angle_gamma   90.00
#
_symmetry.space_group_name_H-M   'P 1'
#
loop_
_entity.id
_entity.type
_entity.pdbx_description
1 polymer ?
#
loop_
_entity_poly.entity_id
_entity_poly.type
_entity_poly.pdbx_seq_one_letter_code
_entity_poly.pdbx_strand_id
1 'polypeptide(L)'
;MGRGLVPATTIPATTRMRRLGIERLEASLDLAHARLGVIGGSGLYAMEGLEDPRELSLETPYGKPSDNLLLGRIGGIEVVFLARHGRHHTHTPTALPYRANLWALRSLGVRWVLSVSAVGSLQESIRPLDMVVPDQLIDRTHQRPISMFGGGLVAHVGFADPFCPVLSRLLADVAESLMPEGRTLHRQGTYLCMEGPAFSTRAESQLYRSWGCDVIGMTNHTEARLARECELAYTTLAMATDYDCWHQEHAAVTVEMVIDNLRANAALAQQIVRLAAERVAAQRPLSSAHQALRHALMTPRDQVPDETRRRVDLLTTPYWGAFAG
;
A
#
# COMPACT_ATOMS: atom_id res chain seq x y z
N MET A 1 -7.18 12.08 61.83
CA MET A 1 -7.62 11.37 60.62
C MET A 1 -7.59 12.37 59.46
N GLY A 2 -6.45 12.50 58.81
CA GLY A 2 -6.27 13.40 57.68
C GLY A 2 -6.33 12.59 56.35
N ARG A 3 -7.28 12.86 55.50
CA ARG A 3 -7.34 12.30 54.16
C ARG A 3 -6.37 13.12 53.25
N GLY A 4 -5.27 12.48 52.87
CA GLY A 4 -4.36 13.05 51.89
C GLY A 4 -5.00 13.14 50.51
N LEU A 5 -5.03 14.35 49.96
CA LEU A 5 -5.34 14.62 48.54
C LEU A 5 -4.24 14.02 47.64
N VAL A 6 -4.65 13.15 46.74
CA VAL A 6 -3.80 12.64 45.67
C VAL A 6 -3.55 13.80 44.69
N PRO A 7 -2.31 14.12 44.37
CA PRO A 7 -2.02 15.21 43.40
C PRO A 7 -2.47 14.79 42.00
N ALA A 8 -3.17 15.69 41.33
CA ALA A 8 -3.60 15.54 39.94
C ALA A 8 -2.33 15.37 39.04
N THR A 9 -2.27 14.25 38.33
CA THR A 9 -1.21 13.96 37.38
C THR A 9 -1.30 14.95 36.23
N THR A 10 -0.39 15.92 36.18
CA THR A 10 -0.30 16.91 35.10
C THR A 10 0.23 16.18 33.86
N ILE A 11 -0.60 16.05 32.81
CA ILE A 11 -0.19 15.51 31.50
C ILE A 11 0.84 16.50 30.91
N PRO A 12 2.04 16.01 30.47
CA PRO A 12 3.05 16.89 29.90
C PRO A 12 2.50 17.69 28.69
N ALA A 13 2.87 18.95 28.57
CA ALA A 13 2.43 19.86 27.52
C ALA A 13 2.65 19.30 26.09
N THR A 14 3.72 18.53 25.89
CA THR A 14 4.01 17.81 24.63
C THR A 14 2.97 16.76 24.28
N THR A 15 2.42 16.05 25.28
CA THR A 15 1.35 15.05 25.05
C THR A 15 0.02 15.73 24.72
N ARG A 16 -0.26 16.88 25.35
CA ARG A 16 -1.45 17.68 25.05
C ARG A 16 -1.41 18.32 23.66
N MET A 17 -0.24 18.84 23.24
CA MET A 17 -0.04 19.38 21.88
C MET A 17 -0.15 18.30 20.81
N ARG A 18 0.36 17.08 21.05
CA ARG A 18 0.18 15.94 20.14
C ARG A 18 -1.29 15.56 20.01
N ARG A 19 -2.02 15.49 21.12
CA ARG A 19 -3.45 15.15 21.11
C ARG A 19 -4.30 16.18 20.38
N LEU A 20 -4.08 17.48 20.63
CA LEU A 20 -4.75 18.58 19.91
C LEU A 20 -4.39 18.62 18.41
N GLY A 21 -3.16 18.20 18.06
CA GLY A 21 -2.74 18.04 16.66
C GLY A 21 -3.47 16.90 15.97
N ILE A 22 -3.68 15.78 16.64
CA ILE A 22 -4.42 14.62 16.13
C ILE A 22 -5.90 14.97 15.96
N GLU A 23 -6.56 15.58 16.95
CA GLU A 23 -7.97 15.99 16.87
C GLU A 23 -8.23 17.00 15.74
N ARG A 24 -7.31 17.94 15.49
CA ARG A 24 -7.39 18.87 14.33
C ARG A 24 -7.18 18.15 13.00
N LEU A 25 -6.34 17.11 12.98
CA LEU A 25 -6.09 16.29 11.83
C LEU A 25 -7.34 15.47 11.46
N GLU A 26 -7.97 14.83 12.45
CA GLU A 26 -9.23 14.08 12.28
C GLU A 26 -10.35 14.95 11.74
N ALA A 27 -10.50 16.15 12.27
CA ALA A 27 -11.54 17.09 11.83
C ALA A 27 -11.33 17.62 10.40
N SER A 28 -10.09 17.59 9.88
CA SER A 28 -9.76 18.03 8.51
C SER A 28 -9.83 16.91 7.47
N LEU A 29 -9.83 15.65 7.92
CA LEU A 29 -9.79 14.46 7.07
C LEU A 29 -11.09 13.68 7.31
N ASP A 30 -12.11 13.85 6.56
CA ASP A 30 -13.34 13.05 6.70
C ASP A 30 -13.04 11.53 6.54
N LEU A 31 -12.45 10.94 7.59
CA LEU A 31 -12.15 9.51 7.63
C LEU A 31 -13.40 8.66 7.91
N ALA A 32 -14.48 9.27 8.40
CA ALA A 32 -15.73 8.58 8.69
C ALA A 32 -16.35 7.95 7.41
N HIS A 33 -16.24 8.67 6.29
CA HIS A 33 -16.72 8.22 4.98
C HIS A 33 -15.60 7.70 4.06
N ALA A 34 -14.36 7.61 4.56
CA ALA A 34 -13.24 7.14 3.77
C ALA A 34 -13.34 5.64 3.45
N ARG A 35 -12.84 5.27 2.28
CA ARG A 35 -12.85 3.92 1.73
C ARG A 35 -11.51 3.23 1.91
N LEU A 36 -11.56 1.89 1.88
CA LEU A 36 -10.39 1.04 1.82
C LEU A 36 -10.14 0.62 0.37
N GLY A 37 -8.92 0.82 -0.13
CA GLY A 37 -8.45 0.28 -1.40
C GLY A 37 -7.77 -1.08 -1.19
N VAL A 38 -8.00 -2.01 -2.09
CA VAL A 38 -7.28 -3.29 -2.13
C VAL A 38 -6.70 -3.48 -3.53
N ILE A 39 -5.38 -3.60 -3.61
CA ILE A 39 -4.67 -3.85 -4.87
C ILE A 39 -4.09 -5.26 -4.83
N GLY A 40 -4.40 -6.08 -5.84
CA GLY A 40 -3.86 -7.44 -5.89
C GLY A 40 -4.17 -8.15 -7.20
N GLY A 41 -4.11 -9.47 -7.18
CA GLY A 41 -4.56 -10.28 -8.32
C GLY A 41 -6.09 -10.31 -8.44
N SER A 42 -6.60 -10.67 -9.60
CA SER A 42 -8.05 -10.75 -9.86
C SER A 42 -8.80 -11.78 -8.98
N GLY A 43 -8.08 -12.72 -8.38
CA GLY A 43 -8.65 -13.66 -7.39
C GLY A 43 -9.26 -12.99 -6.16
N LEU A 44 -8.88 -11.74 -5.85
CA LEU A 44 -9.48 -10.98 -4.76
C LEU A 44 -10.90 -10.46 -5.10
N TYR A 45 -11.29 -10.45 -6.37
CA TYR A 45 -12.64 -10.02 -6.77
C TYR A 45 -13.76 -10.99 -6.33
N ALA A 46 -13.40 -12.26 -6.12
CA ALA A 46 -14.32 -13.30 -5.64
C ALA A 46 -14.29 -13.44 -4.11
N MET A 47 -14.06 -12.33 -3.39
CA MET A 47 -13.97 -12.34 -1.93
C MET A 47 -15.31 -12.66 -1.30
N GLU A 48 -15.34 -13.66 -0.42
CA GLU A 48 -16.51 -14.01 0.36
C GLU A 48 -16.88 -12.87 1.34
N GLY A 49 -18.17 -12.55 1.43
CA GLY A 49 -18.68 -11.48 2.29
C GLY A 49 -18.61 -10.08 1.67
N LEU A 50 -18.29 -9.95 0.37
CA LEU A 50 -18.42 -8.70 -0.36
C LEU A 50 -19.90 -8.42 -0.66
N GLU A 51 -20.45 -7.37 -0.05
CA GLU A 51 -21.82 -6.91 -0.21
C GLU A 51 -21.91 -5.88 -1.35
N ASP A 52 -23.02 -5.89 -2.10
CA ASP A 52 -23.37 -4.94 -3.16
C ASP A 52 -22.24 -4.70 -4.19
N PRO A 53 -21.65 -5.76 -4.77
CA PRO A 53 -20.55 -5.61 -5.71
C PRO A 53 -21.02 -4.90 -6.99
N ARG A 54 -20.27 -3.87 -7.40
CA ARG A 54 -20.51 -3.12 -8.64
C ARG A 54 -19.19 -2.76 -9.33
N GLU A 55 -19.14 -2.93 -10.62
CA GLU A 55 -17.99 -2.47 -11.41
C GLU A 55 -18.11 -0.99 -11.77
N LEU A 56 -16.97 -0.31 -11.77
CA LEU A 56 -16.84 1.08 -12.18
C LEU A 56 -15.69 1.21 -13.18
N SER A 57 -16.00 1.69 -14.37
CA SER A 57 -14.99 2.16 -15.33
C SER A 57 -14.70 3.63 -15.06
N LEU A 58 -13.43 3.98 -14.92
CA LEU A 58 -13.00 5.33 -14.61
C LEU A 58 -11.84 5.73 -15.54
N GLU A 59 -11.89 6.97 -16.02
CA GLU A 59 -10.78 7.59 -16.72
C GLU A 59 -10.14 8.66 -15.82
N THR A 60 -8.83 8.72 -15.82
CA THR A 60 -8.06 9.62 -14.97
C THR A 60 -7.21 10.58 -15.79
N PRO A 61 -6.69 11.67 -15.24
CA PRO A 61 -5.72 12.53 -15.93
C PRO A 61 -4.43 11.81 -16.36
N TYR A 62 -4.23 10.57 -15.92
CA TYR A 62 -3.09 9.71 -16.28
C TYR A 62 -3.49 8.53 -17.17
N GLY A 63 -4.69 8.56 -17.74
CA GLY A 63 -5.27 7.48 -18.53
C GLY A 63 -6.13 6.53 -17.71
N LYS A 64 -6.43 5.38 -18.27
CA LYS A 64 -7.26 4.34 -17.61
C LYS A 64 -6.45 3.56 -16.59
N PRO A 65 -7.05 3.16 -15.45
CA PRO A 65 -6.48 2.15 -14.56
C PRO A 65 -6.26 0.80 -15.26
N SER A 66 -5.53 -0.09 -14.60
CA SER A 66 -5.21 -1.43 -15.11
C SER A 66 -6.44 -2.32 -15.37
N ASP A 67 -7.56 -2.04 -14.71
CA ASP A 67 -8.85 -2.71 -14.90
C ASP A 67 -9.98 -1.79 -14.43
N ASN A 68 -11.24 -2.18 -14.68
CA ASN A 68 -12.39 -1.64 -13.97
C ASN A 68 -12.22 -1.87 -12.47
N LEU A 69 -12.62 -0.89 -11.67
CA LEU A 69 -12.61 -1.00 -10.23
C LEU A 69 -13.86 -1.77 -9.77
N LEU A 70 -13.70 -2.69 -8.83
CA LEU A 70 -14.83 -3.36 -8.19
C LEU A 70 -15.08 -2.70 -6.83
N LEU A 71 -16.26 -2.12 -6.66
CA LEU A 71 -16.70 -1.51 -5.41
C LEU A 71 -17.65 -2.46 -4.69
N GLY A 72 -17.63 -2.45 -3.38
CA GLY A 72 -18.54 -3.20 -2.52
C GLY A 72 -18.37 -2.80 -1.06
N ARG A 73 -18.94 -3.55 -0.14
CA ARG A 73 -18.84 -3.30 1.29
C ARG A 73 -18.35 -4.56 2.02
N ILE A 74 -17.52 -4.36 3.02
CA ILE A 74 -17.04 -5.43 3.92
C ILE A 74 -17.05 -4.86 5.34
N GLY A 75 -17.77 -5.49 6.27
CA GLY A 75 -17.71 -5.14 7.68
C GLY A 75 -18.00 -3.65 7.97
N GLY A 76 -18.90 -3.03 7.18
CA GLY A 76 -19.31 -1.64 7.37
C GLY A 76 -18.42 -0.58 6.70
N ILE A 77 -17.38 -0.98 5.96
CA ILE A 77 -16.57 -0.05 5.14
C ILE A 77 -16.79 -0.32 3.64
N GLU A 78 -16.86 0.76 2.85
CA GLU A 78 -16.79 0.63 1.41
C GLU A 78 -15.36 0.27 0.98
N VAL A 79 -15.24 -0.75 0.12
CA VAL A 79 -13.96 -1.27 -0.40
C VAL A 79 -13.91 -1.07 -1.89
N VAL A 80 -12.74 -0.69 -2.39
CA VAL A 80 -12.44 -0.53 -3.81
C VAL A 80 -11.32 -1.50 -4.17
N PHE A 81 -11.64 -2.53 -4.95
CA PHE A 81 -10.67 -3.50 -5.44
C PHE A 81 -10.14 -3.10 -6.81
N LEU A 82 -8.86 -3.33 -7.03
CA LEU A 82 -8.19 -3.13 -8.31
C LEU A 82 -7.27 -4.30 -8.64
N ALA A 83 -7.51 -4.96 -9.79
CA ALA A 83 -6.60 -5.96 -10.33
C ALA A 83 -5.34 -5.28 -10.88
N ARG A 84 -4.21 -5.45 -10.17
CA ARG A 84 -2.95 -4.77 -10.47
C ARG A 84 -2.54 -4.94 -11.93
N HIS A 85 -2.53 -6.17 -12.42
CA HIS A 85 -2.11 -6.52 -13.79
C HIS A 85 -3.27 -6.61 -14.79
N GLY A 86 -4.49 -6.14 -14.41
CA GLY A 86 -5.73 -6.43 -15.10
C GLY A 86 -6.23 -7.86 -14.81
N ARG A 87 -7.52 -8.13 -15.00
CA ARG A 87 -8.12 -9.45 -14.67
C ARG A 87 -7.57 -10.61 -15.49
N HIS A 88 -6.95 -10.34 -16.62
CA HIS A 88 -6.32 -11.35 -17.49
C HIS A 88 -4.78 -11.26 -17.49
N HIS A 89 -4.19 -10.55 -16.53
CA HIS A 89 -2.75 -10.35 -16.39
C HIS A 89 -2.10 -9.82 -17.67
N THR A 90 -2.68 -8.77 -18.24
CA THR A 90 -2.27 -8.20 -19.55
C THR A 90 -1.18 -7.14 -19.44
N HIS A 91 -0.92 -6.63 -18.26
CA HIS A 91 0.11 -5.61 -18.03
C HIS A 91 1.37 -6.22 -17.42
N THR A 92 2.52 -5.97 -18.04
CA THR A 92 3.81 -6.25 -17.40
C THR A 92 4.05 -5.32 -16.21
N PRO A 93 4.93 -5.66 -15.25
CA PRO A 93 5.21 -4.78 -14.11
C PRO A 93 5.63 -3.37 -14.51
N THR A 94 6.38 -3.22 -15.59
CA THR A 94 6.82 -1.91 -16.11
C THR A 94 5.69 -1.12 -16.77
N ALA A 95 4.79 -1.80 -17.47
CA ALA A 95 3.69 -1.16 -18.23
C ALA A 95 2.43 -0.87 -17.38
N LEU A 96 2.45 -1.18 -16.07
CA LEU A 96 1.34 -0.88 -15.19
C LEU A 96 1.03 0.62 -15.15
N PRO A 97 -0.23 1.02 -15.27
CA PRO A 97 -0.63 2.42 -15.19
C PRO A 97 -0.68 2.90 -13.72
N TYR A 98 0.43 2.82 -13.00
CA TYR A 98 0.52 3.09 -11.56
C TYR A 98 -0.11 4.42 -11.15
N ARG A 99 0.17 5.51 -11.91
CA ARG A 99 -0.41 6.82 -11.62
C ARG A 99 -1.92 6.82 -11.73
N ALA A 100 -2.45 6.22 -12.80
CA ALA A 100 -3.89 6.10 -13.00
C ALA A 100 -4.53 5.26 -11.88
N ASN A 101 -3.90 4.15 -11.49
CA ASN A 101 -4.36 3.27 -10.43
C ASN A 101 -4.51 4.00 -9.08
N LEU A 102 -3.44 4.67 -8.63
CA LEU A 102 -3.45 5.37 -7.33
C LEU A 102 -4.34 6.63 -7.35
N TRP A 103 -4.36 7.35 -8.48
CA TRP A 103 -5.25 8.49 -8.64
C TRP A 103 -6.73 8.06 -8.59
N ALA A 104 -7.08 6.96 -9.28
CA ALA A 104 -8.45 6.42 -9.27
C ALA A 104 -8.90 6.05 -7.85
N LEU A 105 -8.08 5.33 -7.09
CA LEU A 105 -8.38 5.02 -5.69
C LEU A 105 -8.57 6.30 -4.86
N ARG A 106 -7.67 7.27 -5.01
CA ARG A 106 -7.75 8.54 -4.28
C ARG A 106 -9.01 9.33 -4.62
N SER A 107 -9.40 9.37 -5.90
CA SER A 107 -10.60 10.09 -6.38
C SER A 107 -11.90 9.48 -5.87
N LEU A 108 -11.90 8.19 -5.56
CA LEU A 108 -13.02 7.49 -4.95
C LEU A 108 -13.05 7.60 -3.41
N GLY A 109 -12.24 8.46 -2.82
CA GLY A 109 -12.23 8.66 -1.37
C GLY A 109 -11.49 7.58 -0.58
N VAL A 110 -10.67 6.75 -1.25
CA VAL A 110 -9.78 5.82 -0.55
C VAL A 110 -8.77 6.59 0.29
N ARG A 111 -8.51 6.09 1.50
CA ARG A 111 -7.49 6.63 2.42
C ARG A 111 -6.50 5.56 2.90
N TRP A 112 -6.90 4.31 2.92
CA TRP A 112 -6.04 3.18 3.27
C TRP A 112 -5.95 2.24 2.08
N VAL A 113 -4.77 1.69 1.83
CA VAL A 113 -4.53 0.72 0.74
C VAL A 113 -3.84 -0.51 1.30
N LEU A 114 -4.49 -1.66 1.14
CA LEU A 114 -3.90 -2.98 1.33
C LEU A 114 -3.45 -3.52 -0.02
N SER A 115 -2.16 -3.71 -0.18
CA SER A 115 -1.59 -4.38 -1.34
C SER A 115 -1.36 -5.86 -1.02
N VAL A 116 -1.75 -6.75 -1.91
CA VAL A 116 -1.44 -8.19 -1.82
C VAL A 116 -0.53 -8.54 -2.98
N SER A 117 0.62 -9.12 -2.70
CA SER A 117 1.67 -9.36 -3.68
C SER A 117 2.34 -10.72 -3.46
N ALA A 118 2.53 -11.50 -4.53
CA ALA A 118 3.44 -12.63 -4.52
C ALA A 118 4.88 -12.14 -4.54
N VAL A 119 5.76 -12.80 -3.79
CA VAL A 119 7.18 -12.47 -3.67
C VAL A 119 8.03 -13.73 -3.60
N GLY A 120 9.26 -13.64 -4.10
CA GLY A 120 10.32 -14.58 -3.79
C GLY A 120 10.94 -14.27 -2.43
N SER A 121 11.38 -15.28 -1.70
CA SER A 121 12.13 -15.13 -0.47
C SER A 121 13.63 -15.03 -0.73
N LEU A 122 14.29 -14.11 -0.05
CA LEU A 122 15.74 -13.94 -0.04
C LEU A 122 16.37 -14.46 1.26
N GLN A 123 15.59 -15.05 2.17
CA GLN A 123 16.01 -15.53 3.48
C GLN A 123 15.58 -16.97 3.72
N GLU A 124 16.45 -17.77 4.32
CA GLU A 124 16.17 -19.15 4.70
C GLU A 124 14.98 -19.26 5.68
N SER A 125 14.85 -18.28 6.56
CA SER A 125 13.81 -18.23 7.59
C SER A 125 12.43 -17.87 7.04
N ILE A 126 12.34 -17.31 5.83
CA ILE A 126 11.07 -16.97 5.17
C ILE A 126 10.77 -18.04 4.13
N ARG A 127 9.97 -19.01 4.50
CA ARG A 127 9.70 -20.18 3.66
C ARG A 127 8.58 -19.89 2.65
N PRO A 128 8.54 -20.59 1.52
CA PRO A 128 7.36 -20.63 0.68
C PRO A 128 6.11 -20.93 1.52
N LEU A 129 5.02 -20.19 1.26
CA LEU A 129 3.76 -20.16 2.01
C LEU A 129 3.77 -19.34 3.31
N ASP A 130 4.93 -18.84 3.78
CA ASP A 130 4.96 -17.81 4.81
C ASP A 130 4.47 -16.46 4.26
N MET A 131 4.11 -15.55 5.16
CA MET A 131 3.69 -14.19 4.82
C MET A 131 4.60 -13.16 5.47
N VAL A 132 4.77 -12.03 4.79
CA VAL A 132 5.57 -10.90 5.29
C VAL A 132 4.75 -9.63 5.21
N VAL A 133 4.78 -8.83 6.26
CA VAL A 133 4.34 -7.44 6.24
C VAL A 133 5.58 -6.56 6.26
N PRO A 134 6.13 -6.17 5.10
CA PRO A 134 7.38 -5.46 5.04
C PRO A 134 7.25 -4.04 5.61
N ASP A 135 8.34 -3.50 6.13
CA ASP A 135 8.44 -2.15 6.65
C ASP A 135 9.43 -1.27 5.87
N GLN A 136 10.33 -1.89 5.06
CA GLN A 136 11.30 -1.20 4.24
C GLN A 136 11.30 -1.63 2.76
N LEU A 137 11.81 -0.74 1.90
CA LEU A 137 11.89 -0.94 0.46
C LEU A 137 13.26 -0.55 -0.09
N ILE A 138 13.77 -1.37 -1.02
CA ILE A 138 14.87 -1.01 -1.90
C ILE A 138 14.39 -1.00 -3.34
N ASP A 139 14.64 0.10 -4.07
CA ASP A 139 14.23 0.27 -5.46
C ASP A 139 15.35 -0.15 -6.43
N ARG A 140 15.06 -1.15 -7.25
CA ARG A 140 15.88 -1.55 -8.39
C ARG A 140 15.15 -1.41 -9.72
N THR A 141 14.07 -0.64 -9.73
CA THR A 141 13.34 -0.30 -10.95
C THR A 141 13.98 0.91 -11.66
N HIS A 142 13.81 1.03 -12.98
CA HIS A 142 14.43 2.09 -13.77
C HIS A 142 13.54 2.65 -14.88
N GLN A 143 12.40 2.03 -15.17
CA GLN A 143 11.47 2.49 -16.22
C GLN A 143 10.08 2.81 -15.65
N ARG A 144 10.01 3.24 -14.39
CA ARG A 144 8.74 3.49 -13.69
C ARG A 144 8.44 4.98 -13.55
N PRO A 145 7.16 5.37 -13.47
CA PRO A 145 6.83 6.73 -13.08
C PRO A 145 7.29 6.97 -11.63
N ILE A 146 8.07 8.01 -11.42
CA ILE A 146 8.67 8.32 -10.12
C ILE A 146 7.84 9.29 -9.28
N SER A 147 6.80 9.92 -9.86
CA SER A 147 5.97 10.93 -9.17
C SER A 147 4.61 11.07 -9.83
N MET A 148 3.60 11.46 -9.03
CA MET A 148 2.31 11.98 -9.49
C MET A 148 2.45 13.39 -10.09
N PHE A 149 3.48 14.09 -9.70
CA PHE A 149 3.76 15.48 -10.09
C PHE A 149 4.66 15.53 -11.34
N GLY A 150 5.23 16.67 -11.63
CA GLY A 150 6.00 16.96 -12.84
C GLY A 150 5.29 17.99 -13.72
N GLY A 151 5.83 18.31 -14.91
CA GLY A 151 5.25 19.32 -15.78
C GLY A 151 5.22 20.72 -15.13
N GLY A 152 6.29 21.09 -14.41
CA GLY A 152 6.41 22.36 -13.70
C GLY A 152 6.01 22.35 -12.22
N LEU A 153 5.62 21.22 -11.66
CA LEU A 153 5.36 21.07 -10.23
C LEU A 153 6.29 20.04 -9.61
N VAL A 154 6.96 20.40 -8.54
CA VAL A 154 7.84 19.53 -7.75
C VAL A 154 7.27 19.36 -6.34
N ALA A 155 7.24 18.12 -5.85
CA ALA A 155 6.93 17.81 -4.47
C ALA A 155 8.01 16.87 -3.89
N HIS A 156 8.38 17.08 -2.61
CA HIS A 156 9.30 16.24 -1.88
C HIS A 156 8.61 15.66 -0.63
N VAL A 157 8.01 14.47 -0.79
CA VAL A 157 7.37 13.78 0.33
C VAL A 157 8.39 13.03 1.18
N GLY A 158 8.19 13.00 2.50
CA GLY A 158 8.97 12.13 3.39
C GLY A 158 8.71 10.65 3.09
N PHE A 159 9.77 9.85 2.92
CA PHE A 159 9.66 8.44 2.49
C PHE A 159 10.60 7.50 3.25
N ALA A 160 11.08 7.91 4.43
CA ALA A 160 11.92 7.07 5.29
C ALA A 160 11.19 5.79 5.75
N ASP A 161 9.89 5.89 6.01
CA ASP A 161 8.99 4.78 6.31
C ASP A 161 8.03 4.61 5.13
N PRO A 162 8.37 3.80 4.12
CA PRO A 162 7.60 3.70 2.87
C PRO A 162 6.22 3.08 3.07
N PHE A 163 6.09 2.14 3.98
CA PHE A 163 4.82 1.58 4.42
C PHE A 163 4.25 2.37 5.61
N CYS A 164 2.92 2.39 5.72
CA CYS A 164 2.26 3.06 6.85
C CYS A 164 2.39 2.23 8.13
N PRO A 165 3.14 2.68 9.16
CA PRO A 165 3.40 1.85 10.34
C PRO A 165 2.13 1.45 11.11
N VAL A 166 1.11 2.32 11.12
CA VAL A 166 -0.15 2.06 11.81
C VAL A 166 -0.95 0.99 11.08
N LEU A 167 -1.07 1.11 9.75
CA LEU A 167 -1.80 0.14 8.94
C LEU A 167 -1.06 -1.19 8.84
N SER A 168 0.29 -1.18 8.75
CA SER A 168 1.12 -2.40 8.75
C SER A 168 0.96 -3.19 10.04
N ARG A 169 0.95 -2.50 11.19
CA ARG A 169 0.70 -3.15 12.49
C ARG A 169 -0.66 -3.81 12.54
N LEU A 170 -1.72 -3.09 12.14
CA LEU A 170 -3.08 -3.62 12.07
C LEU A 170 -3.15 -4.86 11.17
N LEU A 171 -2.55 -4.79 9.97
CA LEU A 171 -2.52 -5.92 9.03
C LEU A 171 -1.75 -7.10 9.61
N ALA A 172 -0.61 -6.86 10.26
CA ALA A 172 0.19 -7.91 10.88
C ALA A 172 -0.55 -8.60 12.04
N ASP A 173 -1.24 -7.83 12.92
CA ASP A 173 -2.01 -8.38 14.03
C ASP A 173 -3.15 -9.28 13.51
N VAL A 174 -3.81 -8.88 12.43
CA VAL A 174 -4.85 -9.67 11.76
C VAL A 174 -4.26 -10.93 11.13
N ALA A 175 -3.18 -10.77 10.35
CA ALA A 175 -2.56 -11.88 9.66
C ALA A 175 -2.07 -12.95 10.65
N GLU A 176 -1.39 -12.54 11.72
CA GLU A 176 -0.88 -13.43 12.76
C GLU A 176 -2.01 -14.26 13.42
N SER A 177 -3.17 -13.63 13.66
CA SER A 177 -4.32 -14.33 14.25
C SER A 177 -4.95 -15.41 13.35
N LEU A 178 -4.64 -15.38 12.05
CA LEU A 178 -5.18 -16.30 11.04
C LEU A 178 -4.14 -17.27 10.49
N MET A 179 -2.85 -17.14 10.88
CA MET A 179 -1.80 -18.03 10.36
C MET A 179 -2.05 -19.48 10.76
N PRO A 180 -2.08 -20.42 9.79
CA PRO A 180 -2.20 -21.83 10.10
C PRO A 180 -0.95 -22.36 10.79
N GLU A 181 -1.10 -23.46 11.52
CA GLU A 181 0.04 -24.18 12.08
C GLU A 181 1.06 -24.54 11.00
N GLY A 182 2.34 -24.36 11.31
CA GLY A 182 3.45 -24.63 10.40
C GLY A 182 3.79 -23.51 9.43
N ARG A 183 3.00 -22.42 9.36
CA ARG A 183 3.32 -21.20 8.59
C ARG A 183 3.62 -20.03 9.51
N THR A 184 4.46 -19.13 9.06
CA THR A 184 4.93 -17.98 9.85
C THR A 184 4.51 -16.67 9.20
N LEU A 185 4.11 -15.71 10.05
CA LEU A 185 4.03 -14.31 9.67
C LEU A 185 5.33 -13.61 10.11
N HIS A 186 6.01 -12.98 9.17
CA HIS A 186 7.12 -12.07 9.42
C HIS A 186 6.58 -10.65 9.45
N ARG A 187 6.64 -10.00 10.63
CA ARG A 187 5.99 -8.69 10.87
C ARG A 187 6.78 -7.50 10.35
N GLN A 188 7.97 -7.74 9.80
CA GLN A 188 8.86 -6.74 9.19
C GLN A 188 9.73 -7.41 8.14
N GLY A 189 10.38 -6.59 7.33
CA GLY A 189 11.35 -7.05 6.35
C GLY A 189 11.57 -6.02 5.24
N THR A 190 12.74 -6.07 4.63
CA THR A 190 13.09 -5.23 3.49
C THR A 190 12.65 -5.89 2.18
N TYR A 191 11.71 -5.25 1.50
CA TYR A 191 11.23 -5.66 0.18
C TYR A 191 12.12 -5.03 -0.90
N LEU A 192 12.79 -5.83 -1.69
CA LEU A 192 13.46 -5.37 -2.91
C LEU A 192 12.46 -5.36 -4.08
N CYS A 193 12.33 -4.23 -4.74
CA CYS A 193 11.49 -4.09 -5.93
C CYS A 193 12.37 -4.09 -7.19
N MET A 194 12.32 -5.17 -7.95
CA MET A 194 13.03 -5.29 -9.23
C MET A 194 12.15 -4.83 -10.41
N GLU A 195 12.77 -4.60 -11.57
CA GLU A 195 12.02 -4.15 -12.76
C GLU A 195 11.09 -5.25 -13.31
N GLY A 196 11.56 -6.47 -13.45
CA GLY A 196 10.85 -7.52 -14.20
C GLY A 196 10.81 -7.25 -15.72
N PRO A 197 10.01 -7.99 -16.51
CA PRO A 197 9.21 -9.15 -16.10
C PRO A 197 10.04 -10.43 -15.89
N ALA A 198 11.32 -10.47 -16.30
CA ALA A 198 12.20 -11.59 -16.02
C ALA A 198 12.48 -11.69 -14.51
N PHE A 199 12.57 -12.91 -13.99
CA PHE A 199 13.07 -13.13 -12.63
C PHE A 199 14.56 -12.83 -12.52
N SER A 200 15.08 -12.78 -11.30
CA SER A 200 16.49 -12.50 -11.01
C SER A 200 17.42 -13.54 -11.64
N THR A 201 18.59 -13.09 -12.03
CA THR A 201 19.74 -14.00 -12.18
C THR A 201 20.25 -14.45 -10.82
N ARG A 202 20.95 -15.58 -10.73
CA ARG A 202 21.57 -16.02 -9.48
C ARG A 202 22.52 -15.00 -8.88
N ALA A 203 23.27 -14.28 -9.72
CA ALA A 203 24.17 -13.23 -9.27
C ALA A 203 23.42 -12.05 -8.65
N GLU A 204 22.32 -11.62 -9.26
CA GLU A 204 21.43 -10.58 -8.68
C GLU A 204 20.83 -11.03 -7.36
N SER A 205 20.29 -12.24 -7.29
CA SER A 205 19.71 -12.79 -6.07
C SER A 205 20.72 -12.85 -4.93
N GLN A 206 21.95 -13.33 -5.18
CA GLN A 206 23.04 -13.30 -4.20
C GLN A 206 23.43 -11.89 -3.76
N LEU A 207 23.47 -10.93 -4.69
CA LEU A 207 23.74 -9.53 -4.40
C LEU A 207 22.67 -8.94 -3.48
N TYR A 208 21.38 -9.17 -3.77
CA TYR A 208 20.27 -8.65 -2.98
C TYR A 208 20.25 -9.25 -1.57
N ARG A 209 20.58 -10.53 -1.44
CA ARG A 209 20.80 -11.18 -0.14
C ARG A 209 21.92 -10.51 0.65
N SER A 210 23.04 -10.19 0.01
CA SER A 210 24.17 -9.51 0.64
C SER A 210 23.81 -8.08 1.14
N TRP A 211 22.78 -7.46 0.57
CA TRP A 211 22.25 -6.18 1.03
C TRP A 211 21.29 -6.30 2.22
N GLY A 212 21.01 -7.51 2.68
CA GLY A 212 20.07 -7.76 3.77
C GLY A 212 18.60 -7.64 3.35
N CYS A 213 18.29 -7.81 2.06
CA CYS A 213 16.88 -7.87 1.62
C CYS A 213 16.24 -9.19 2.07
N ASP A 214 14.94 -9.12 2.38
CA ASP A 214 14.19 -10.26 2.91
C ASP A 214 13.30 -10.91 1.84
N VAL A 215 12.63 -10.09 1.04
CA VAL A 215 11.77 -10.56 -0.05
C VAL A 215 11.98 -9.74 -1.31
N ILE A 216 11.62 -10.33 -2.46
CA ILE A 216 11.76 -9.70 -3.77
C ILE A 216 10.44 -9.78 -4.54
N GLY A 217 10.06 -8.66 -5.16
CA GLY A 217 8.92 -8.57 -6.05
C GLY A 217 9.09 -7.43 -7.06
N MET A 218 8.03 -7.05 -7.76
CA MET A 218 8.17 -6.19 -8.94
C MET A 218 7.38 -4.88 -8.90
N THR A 219 6.53 -4.63 -7.88
CA THR A 219 5.52 -3.56 -7.98
C THR A 219 5.46 -2.60 -6.80
N ASN A 220 5.82 -3.05 -5.60
CA ASN A 220 5.49 -2.35 -4.36
C ASN A 220 6.18 -1.00 -4.19
N HIS A 221 7.42 -0.83 -4.65
CA HIS A 221 8.11 0.46 -4.50
C HIS A 221 7.38 1.57 -5.26
N THR A 222 7.00 1.31 -6.52
CA THR A 222 6.27 2.30 -7.33
C THR A 222 4.90 2.62 -6.72
N GLU A 223 4.17 1.57 -6.27
CA GLU A 223 2.88 1.77 -5.59
C GLU A 223 3.03 2.59 -4.32
N ALA A 224 3.95 2.23 -3.42
CA ALA A 224 4.15 2.90 -2.14
C ALA A 224 4.53 4.37 -2.29
N ARG A 225 5.45 4.68 -3.23
CA ARG A 225 5.89 6.05 -3.53
C ARG A 225 4.72 6.91 -4.01
N LEU A 226 3.98 6.43 -5.02
CA LEU A 226 2.85 7.18 -5.58
C LEU A 226 1.67 7.24 -4.60
N ALA A 227 1.44 6.19 -3.80
CA ALA A 227 0.45 6.21 -2.73
C ALA A 227 0.76 7.30 -1.69
N ARG A 228 2.04 7.49 -1.31
CA ARG A 228 2.46 8.56 -0.41
C ARG A 228 2.12 9.95 -0.99
N GLU A 229 2.39 10.18 -2.27
CA GLU A 229 2.04 11.42 -2.95
C GLU A 229 0.53 11.60 -3.15
N CYS A 230 -0.23 10.51 -3.21
CA CYS A 230 -1.70 10.52 -3.21
C CYS A 230 -2.30 10.64 -1.79
N GLU A 231 -1.49 10.76 -0.76
CA GLU A 231 -1.93 10.80 0.65
C GLU A 231 -2.74 9.57 1.06
N LEU A 232 -2.31 8.41 0.57
CA LEU A 232 -2.86 7.09 0.92
C LEU A 232 -1.95 6.40 1.93
N ALA A 233 -2.52 5.93 3.04
CA ALA A 233 -1.83 5.03 3.95
C ALA A 233 -1.70 3.65 3.29
N TYR A 234 -0.51 3.27 2.86
CA TYR A 234 -0.24 2.06 2.08
C TYR A 234 0.52 1.04 2.91
N THR A 235 0.11 -0.22 2.81
CA THR A 235 0.84 -1.38 3.36
C THR A 235 0.67 -2.59 2.45
N THR A 236 1.50 -3.62 2.65
CA THR A 236 1.52 -4.83 1.83
C THR A 236 1.46 -6.08 2.69
N LEU A 237 0.66 -7.06 2.23
CA LEU A 237 0.77 -8.46 2.58
C LEU A 237 1.54 -9.15 1.46
N ALA A 238 2.80 -9.46 1.71
CA ALA A 238 3.66 -10.18 0.78
C ALA A 238 3.57 -11.68 1.08
N MET A 239 3.23 -12.47 0.06
CA MET A 239 3.08 -13.93 0.15
C MET A 239 4.30 -14.58 -0.47
N ALA A 240 5.15 -15.22 0.32
CA ALA A 240 6.31 -15.94 -0.18
C ALA A 240 5.85 -17.16 -1.00
N THR A 241 6.24 -17.20 -2.27
CA THR A 241 5.88 -18.28 -3.20
C THR A 241 7.04 -19.22 -3.47
N ASP A 242 8.28 -18.76 -3.29
CA ASP A 242 9.51 -19.45 -3.65
C ASP A 242 10.72 -18.85 -2.92
N TYR A 243 11.90 -19.45 -3.08
CA TYR A 243 13.17 -18.94 -2.57
C TYR A 243 13.98 -18.15 -3.62
N ASP A 244 13.30 -17.50 -4.56
CA ASP A 244 13.96 -16.89 -5.72
C ASP A 244 14.89 -17.93 -6.42
N CYS A 245 16.05 -17.55 -6.88
CA CYS A 245 16.99 -18.47 -7.58
C CYS A 245 18.31 -18.71 -6.83
N TRP A 246 18.42 -18.30 -5.57
CA TRP A 246 19.64 -18.42 -4.77
C TRP A 246 19.77 -19.77 -4.05
N HIS A 247 18.65 -20.43 -3.75
CA HIS A 247 18.62 -21.64 -2.93
C HIS A 247 19.15 -22.85 -3.75
N GLN A 248 20.09 -23.59 -3.17
CA GLN A 248 20.76 -24.67 -3.92
C GLN A 248 19.92 -25.95 -4.03
N GLU A 249 19.10 -26.24 -3.00
CA GLU A 249 18.31 -27.46 -2.92
C GLU A 249 16.90 -27.32 -3.54
N HIS A 250 16.47 -26.10 -3.80
CA HIS A 250 15.21 -25.84 -4.47
C HIS A 250 15.43 -25.51 -5.95
N ALA A 251 14.54 -26.01 -6.81
CA ALA A 251 14.59 -25.70 -8.23
C ALA A 251 14.50 -24.18 -8.47
N ALA A 252 15.09 -23.71 -9.55
CA ALA A 252 14.92 -22.33 -9.99
C ALA A 252 13.42 -22.01 -10.13
N VAL A 253 13.04 -20.78 -9.80
CA VAL A 253 11.65 -20.31 -9.83
C VAL A 253 11.01 -20.61 -11.17
N THR A 254 9.89 -21.31 -11.16
CA THR A 254 9.05 -21.51 -12.35
C THR A 254 7.72 -20.80 -12.16
N VAL A 255 7.09 -20.43 -13.28
CA VAL A 255 5.77 -19.78 -13.26
C VAL A 255 4.72 -20.70 -12.60
N GLU A 256 4.79 -22.01 -12.84
CA GLU A 256 3.88 -23.01 -12.26
C GLU A 256 3.99 -23.03 -10.73
N MET A 257 5.20 -23.08 -10.18
CA MET A 257 5.43 -23.06 -8.73
C MET A 257 4.85 -21.79 -8.08
N VAL A 258 5.10 -20.63 -8.70
CA VAL A 258 4.56 -19.35 -8.23
C VAL A 258 3.03 -19.37 -8.21
N ILE A 259 2.40 -19.86 -9.29
CA ILE A 259 0.93 -19.94 -9.41
C ILE A 259 0.35 -20.90 -8.38
N ASP A 260 0.94 -22.07 -8.17
CA ASP A 260 0.40 -23.07 -7.24
C ASP A 260 0.49 -22.59 -5.79
N ASN A 261 1.61 -22.01 -5.38
CA ASN A 261 1.77 -21.43 -4.05
C ASN A 261 0.90 -20.16 -3.87
N LEU A 262 0.72 -19.36 -4.93
CA LEU A 262 -0.21 -18.23 -4.90
C LEU A 262 -1.65 -18.69 -4.66
N ARG A 263 -2.09 -19.76 -5.35
CA ARG A 263 -3.42 -20.36 -5.14
C ARG A 263 -3.60 -20.91 -3.72
N ALA A 264 -2.57 -21.57 -3.19
CA ALA A 264 -2.59 -22.10 -1.82
C ALA A 264 -2.68 -20.98 -0.75
N ASN A 265 -2.18 -19.79 -1.07
CA ASN A 265 -2.26 -18.62 -0.18
C ASN A 265 -3.50 -17.75 -0.40
N ALA A 266 -4.20 -17.90 -1.54
CA ALA A 266 -5.27 -16.98 -1.93
C ALA A 266 -6.43 -16.93 -0.91
N ALA A 267 -6.89 -18.10 -0.44
CA ALA A 267 -7.98 -18.17 0.53
C ALA A 267 -7.60 -17.51 1.87
N LEU A 268 -6.38 -17.74 2.36
CA LEU A 268 -5.88 -17.11 3.58
C LEU A 268 -5.73 -15.59 3.39
N ALA A 269 -5.19 -15.14 2.26
CA ALA A 269 -5.06 -13.72 1.94
C ALA A 269 -6.44 -13.03 1.89
N GLN A 270 -7.46 -13.66 1.30
CA GLN A 270 -8.83 -13.15 1.30
C GLN A 270 -9.39 -13.00 2.72
N GLN A 271 -9.20 -13.99 3.59
CA GLN A 271 -9.63 -13.92 4.99
C GLN A 271 -8.92 -12.78 5.75
N ILE A 272 -7.59 -12.64 5.54
CA ILE A 272 -6.81 -11.56 6.14
C ILE A 272 -7.31 -10.20 5.66
N VAL A 273 -7.50 -10.01 4.36
CA VAL A 273 -8.00 -8.74 3.80
C VAL A 273 -9.40 -8.43 4.32
N ARG A 274 -10.30 -9.41 4.41
CA ARG A 274 -11.65 -9.24 4.96
C ARG A 274 -11.60 -8.77 6.41
N LEU A 275 -10.88 -9.49 7.27
CA LEU A 275 -10.77 -9.12 8.69
C LEU A 275 -10.03 -7.79 8.89
N ALA A 276 -9.02 -7.49 8.07
CA ALA A 276 -8.35 -6.19 8.09
C ALA A 276 -9.31 -5.05 7.68
N ALA A 277 -10.20 -5.26 6.70
CA ALA A 277 -11.23 -4.30 6.33
C ALA A 277 -12.18 -4.02 7.51
N GLU A 278 -12.64 -5.04 8.21
CA GLU A 278 -13.47 -4.90 9.42
C GLU A 278 -12.74 -4.11 10.53
N ARG A 279 -11.43 -4.36 10.72
CA ARG A 279 -10.61 -3.62 11.69
C ARG A 279 -10.41 -2.16 11.28
N VAL A 280 -10.15 -1.89 9.99
CA VAL A 280 -10.07 -0.53 9.46
C VAL A 280 -11.40 0.19 9.61
N ALA A 281 -12.54 -0.48 9.37
CA ALA A 281 -13.88 0.07 9.58
C ALA A 281 -14.10 0.53 11.03
N ALA A 282 -13.69 -0.31 11.98
CA ALA A 282 -13.88 -0.05 13.41
C ALA A 282 -12.93 1.03 13.96
N GLN A 283 -11.65 1.03 13.50
CA GLN A 283 -10.60 1.87 14.08
C GLN A 283 -10.35 3.17 13.33
N ARG A 284 -10.66 3.23 12.02
CA ARG A 284 -10.37 4.37 11.13
C ARG A 284 -8.96 4.95 11.37
N PRO A 285 -7.89 4.14 11.27
CA PRO A 285 -6.58 4.50 11.79
C PRO A 285 -6.02 5.73 11.10
N LEU A 286 -5.67 6.74 11.90
CA LEU A 286 -5.04 7.95 11.41
C LEU A 286 -3.57 7.69 11.07
N SER A 287 -3.12 8.23 9.93
CA SER A 287 -1.74 8.10 9.45
C SER A 287 -1.16 9.46 9.07
N SER A 288 0.14 9.65 9.30
CA SER A 288 0.89 10.80 8.77
C SER A 288 0.88 10.85 7.24
N ALA A 289 0.70 9.71 6.58
CA ALA A 289 0.57 9.64 5.12
C ALA A 289 -0.63 10.46 4.59
N HIS A 290 -1.71 10.60 5.37
CA HIS A 290 -2.92 11.34 4.96
C HIS A 290 -2.71 12.86 4.79
N GLN A 291 -1.55 13.39 5.16
CA GLN A 291 -1.15 14.78 4.97
C GLN A 291 0.30 14.89 4.47
N ALA A 292 0.75 13.92 3.68
CA ALA A 292 2.12 13.86 3.18
C ALA A 292 2.50 15.10 2.32
N LEU A 293 1.51 15.75 1.71
CA LEU A 293 1.72 16.93 0.86
C LEU A 293 1.75 18.24 1.63
N ARG A 294 1.36 18.28 2.90
CA ARG A 294 1.18 19.52 3.66
C ARG A 294 2.36 20.51 3.59
N HIS A 295 3.57 19.98 3.54
CA HIS A 295 4.81 20.76 3.46
C HIS A 295 5.73 20.28 2.34
N ALA A 296 5.22 19.48 1.40
CA ALA A 296 6.00 18.83 0.36
C ALA A 296 6.01 19.58 -0.98
N LEU A 297 5.00 20.43 -1.22
CA LEU A 297 4.85 21.16 -2.48
C LEU A 297 5.89 22.31 -2.53
N MET A 298 6.87 22.20 -3.42
CA MET A 298 8.00 23.12 -3.50
C MET A 298 7.78 24.26 -4.48
N THR A 299 7.07 24.00 -5.57
CA THR A 299 6.82 25.03 -6.60
C THR A 299 5.70 25.95 -6.12
N PRO A 300 5.87 27.30 -6.15
CA PRO A 300 4.81 28.25 -5.86
C PRO A 300 3.61 28.02 -6.81
N ARG A 301 2.39 28.11 -6.26
CA ARG A 301 1.15 27.81 -6.99
C ARG A 301 1.03 28.60 -8.31
N ASP A 302 1.39 29.87 -8.29
CA ASP A 302 1.30 30.79 -9.43
C ASP A 302 2.32 30.50 -10.53
N GLN A 303 3.36 29.71 -10.24
CA GLN A 303 4.38 29.28 -11.19
C GLN A 303 4.05 27.93 -11.86
N VAL A 304 3.02 27.23 -11.37
CA VAL A 304 2.62 25.91 -11.93
C VAL A 304 1.73 26.13 -13.14
N PRO A 305 2.03 25.52 -14.31
CA PRO A 305 1.19 25.61 -15.51
C PRO A 305 -0.25 25.12 -15.26
N ASP A 306 -1.23 25.75 -15.88
CA ASP A 306 -2.65 25.43 -15.70
C ASP A 306 -2.99 23.97 -16.00
N GLU A 307 -2.40 23.41 -17.05
CA GLU A 307 -2.59 21.99 -17.38
C GLU A 307 -2.14 21.07 -16.23
N THR A 308 -0.99 21.38 -15.65
CA THR A 308 -0.47 20.64 -14.49
C THR A 308 -1.37 20.82 -13.28
N ARG A 309 -1.83 22.06 -12.99
CA ARG A 309 -2.77 22.31 -11.88
C ARG A 309 -4.05 21.50 -12.02
N ARG A 310 -4.67 21.47 -13.21
CA ARG A 310 -5.86 20.65 -13.49
C ARG A 310 -5.60 19.15 -13.26
N ARG A 311 -4.48 18.65 -13.74
CA ARG A 311 -4.11 17.24 -13.61
C ARG A 311 -3.98 16.78 -12.16
N VAL A 312 -3.44 17.63 -11.28
CA VAL A 312 -3.16 17.30 -9.88
C VAL A 312 -4.12 17.97 -8.88
N ASP A 313 -5.17 18.61 -9.34
CA ASP A 313 -6.11 19.37 -8.52
C ASP A 313 -6.66 18.56 -7.35
N LEU A 314 -7.03 17.32 -7.57
CA LEU A 314 -7.48 16.38 -6.53
C LEU A 314 -6.50 16.29 -5.34
N LEU A 315 -5.19 16.37 -5.60
CA LEU A 315 -4.15 16.22 -4.60
C LEU A 315 -3.77 17.55 -3.93
N THR A 316 -3.90 18.65 -4.67
CA THR A 316 -3.41 19.97 -4.23
C THR A 316 -4.50 20.88 -3.68
N THR A 317 -5.77 20.62 -3.98
CA THR A 317 -6.93 21.40 -3.49
C THR A 317 -6.93 21.60 -1.98
N PRO A 318 -6.60 20.61 -1.13
CA PRO A 318 -6.57 20.81 0.33
C PRO A 318 -5.57 21.87 0.79
N TYR A 319 -4.57 22.17 -0.03
CA TYR A 319 -3.46 23.09 0.29
C TYR A 319 -3.54 24.41 -0.46
N TRP A 320 -4.10 24.42 -1.65
CA TRP A 320 -4.13 25.58 -2.55
C TRP A 320 -5.54 26.13 -2.80
N GLY A 321 -6.59 25.44 -2.33
CA GLY A 321 -7.96 25.67 -2.75
C GLY A 321 -8.22 25.14 -4.17
N ALA A 322 -9.49 25.00 -4.53
CA ALA A 322 -9.88 24.47 -5.84
C ALA A 322 -9.31 25.34 -7.00
N PHE A 323 -9.04 24.71 -8.11
CA PHE A 323 -8.65 25.38 -9.34
C PHE A 323 -9.90 26.02 -9.96
N ALA A 324 -9.95 27.35 -9.95
CA ALA A 324 -10.99 28.15 -10.60
C ALA A 324 -10.45 28.59 -11.98
N GLY A 325 -10.51 27.69 -12.96
CA GLY A 325 -10.08 27.97 -14.33
C GLY A 325 -11.08 27.56 -15.37
#